data_a0cbfa353214a8da2d6ea5691ae9067a
#
_entry.id   a0cbfa353214a8da2d6ea5691ae9067a
#
_cell.length_a   1.000
_cell.length_b   1.000
_cell.length_c   1.000
_cell.angle_alpha   90.00
_cell.angle_beta   90.00
_cell.angle_gamma   90.00
#
_symmetry.space_group_name_H-M   'P 1'
#
loop_
_entity.id
_entity.type
_entity.pdbx_description
1 polymer ?
#
loop_
_entity_poly.entity_id
_entity_poly.type
_entity_poly.pdbx_seq_one_letter_code
_entity_poly.pdbx_strand_id
1 'polypeptide(L)' 'MNMNHAQRLILSNQYEILSKLNPEKADYYHRCKTIVERGYCLQMLELEKEFGHL' A
#
# COMPACT_ATOMS: atom_id res chain seq x y z
N MET A 1 -1.54 7.14 -10.63
CA MET A 1 -0.40 7.37 -9.73
C MET A 1 0.86 6.74 -10.32
N ASN A 2 1.91 7.55 -10.48
CA ASN A 2 3.19 7.05 -10.97
C ASN A 2 4.17 7.01 -9.81
N MET A 3 4.46 5.81 -9.35
CA MET A 3 5.46 5.61 -8.32
C MET A 3 6.68 4.95 -8.90
N ASN A 4 7.87 5.47 -8.57
CA ASN A 4 9.10 4.81 -8.95
C ASN A 4 9.34 3.62 -8.02
N HIS A 5 10.40 2.85 -8.33
CA HIS A 5 10.71 1.64 -7.57
C HIS A 5 10.96 1.93 -6.09
N ALA A 6 11.70 2.99 -5.79
CA ALA A 6 12.01 3.34 -4.41
C ALA A 6 10.75 3.70 -3.62
N GLN A 7 9.85 4.48 -4.24
CA GLN A 7 8.60 4.84 -3.59
C GLN A 7 7.74 3.62 -3.28
N ARG A 8 7.70 2.67 -4.20
CA ARG A 8 6.94 1.42 -3.99
C ARG A 8 7.54 0.60 -2.85
N LEU A 9 8.87 0.55 -2.76
CA LEU A 9 9.52 -0.15 -1.66
C LEU A 9 9.19 0.47 -0.31
N ILE A 10 9.24 1.80 -0.24
CA ILE A 10 8.93 2.52 1.00
C ILE A 10 7.49 2.23 1.44
N LEU A 11 6.55 2.35 0.52
CA LEU A 11 5.14 2.15 0.83
C LEU A 11 4.86 0.69 1.20
N SER A 12 5.47 -0.25 0.48
CA SER A 12 5.36 -1.67 0.77
C SER A 12 5.84 -1.97 2.20
N ASN A 13 6.99 -1.39 2.60
CA ASN A 13 7.51 -1.57 3.94
C ASN A 13 6.58 -0.98 5.00
N GLN A 14 5.94 0.15 4.71
CA GLN A 14 4.99 0.75 5.64
C GLN A 14 3.78 -0.15 5.85
N TYR A 15 3.26 -0.76 4.80
CA TYR A 15 2.15 -1.70 4.93
C TYR A 15 2.56 -2.93 5.73
N GLU A 16 3.78 -3.40 5.55
CA GLU A 16 4.29 -4.52 6.34
C GLU A 16 4.30 -4.18 7.83
N ILE A 17 4.80 -3.01 8.17
CA ILE A 17 4.84 -2.54 9.55
C ILE A 17 3.43 -2.39 10.12
N LEU A 18 2.53 -1.77 9.35
CA LEU A 18 1.15 -1.58 9.78
C LEU A 18 0.44 -2.91 10.04
N SER A 19 0.74 -3.93 9.22
CA SER A 19 0.12 -5.24 9.41
C SER A 19 0.54 -5.87 10.74
N LYS A 20 1.74 -5.59 11.19
CA LYS A 20 2.26 -6.10 12.47
C LYS A 20 1.74 -5.32 13.66
N LEU A 21 1.55 -4.02 13.49
CA LEU A 21 1.02 -3.15 14.54
C LEU A 21 -0.49 -3.30 14.72
N ASN A 22 -1.19 -3.69 13.67
CA ASN A 22 -2.64 -3.83 13.68
C ASN A 22 -3.04 -5.21 13.15
N PRO A 23 -2.86 -6.27 13.96
CA PRO A 23 -3.11 -7.64 13.49
C PRO A 23 -4.53 -7.86 12.97
N GLU A 24 -5.51 -7.13 13.50
CA GLU A 24 -6.91 -7.25 13.09
C GLU A 24 -7.13 -6.73 11.66
N LYS A 25 -6.20 -5.93 11.14
CA LYS A 25 -6.25 -5.41 9.78
C LYS A 25 -5.14 -5.97 8.90
N ALA A 26 -4.47 -7.01 9.34
CA ALA A 26 -3.34 -7.57 8.62
C ALA A 26 -3.68 -7.95 7.18
N ASP A 27 -4.84 -8.58 6.97
CA ASP A 27 -5.26 -8.99 5.63
C ASP A 27 -5.43 -7.79 4.71
N TYR A 28 -6.00 -6.70 5.22
CA TYR A 28 -6.16 -5.47 4.45
C TYR A 28 -4.80 -4.89 4.06
N TYR A 29 -3.89 -4.78 5.01
CA TYR A 29 -2.56 -4.21 4.73
C TYR A 29 -1.74 -5.09 3.81
N HIS A 30 -1.84 -6.41 3.94
CA HIS A 30 -1.16 -7.32 3.03
C HIS A 30 -1.68 -7.19 1.60
N ARG A 31 -2.97 -6.95 1.43
CA ARG A 31 -3.55 -6.69 0.12
C ARG A 31 -3.00 -5.39 -0.47
N CYS A 32 -2.94 -4.33 0.33
CA CYS A 32 -2.37 -3.06 -0.11
C CYS A 32 -0.91 -3.22 -0.51
N LYS A 33 -0.14 -3.95 0.27
CA LYS A 33 1.25 -4.24 -0.03
C LYS A 33 1.39 -4.93 -1.38
N THR A 34 0.58 -5.95 -1.63
CA THR A 34 0.60 -6.69 -2.89
C THR A 34 0.29 -5.77 -4.07
N ILE A 35 -0.70 -4.89 -3.93
CA ILE A 35 -1.06 -3.94 -4.98
C ILE A 35 0.13 -3.06 -5.33
N VAL A 36 0.81 -2.54 -4.33
CA VAL A 36 1.96 -1.67 -4.52
C VAL A 36 3.13 -2.42 -5.14
N GLU A 37 3.41 -3.62 -4.63
CA GLU A 37 4.54 -4.42 -5.13
C GLU A 37 4.36 -4.82 -6.59
N ARG A 38 3.13 -5.14 -6.98
CA ARG A 38 2.83 -5.59 -8.34
C ARG A 38 2.55 -4.44 -9.30
N GLY A 39 2.39 -3.23 -8.78
CA GLY A 39 2.16 -2.06 -9.61
C GLY A 39 0.82 -2.06 -10.32
N TYR A 40 -0.23 -2.53 -9.65
CA TYR A 40 -1.58 -2.53 -10.21
C TYR A 40 -2.12 -1.09 -10.25
N CYS A 41 -2.01 -0.45 -11.42
CA CYS A 41 -2.31 0.97 -11.56
C CYS A 41 -3.70 1.38 -11.09
N LEU A 42 -4.73 0.64 -11.45
CA LEU A 42 -6.10 0.98 -11.06
C LEU A 42 -6.29 0.88 -9.56
N GLN A 43 -5.76 -0.18 -8.96
CA GLN A 43 -5.83 -0.37 -7.53
C GLN A 43 -5.00 0.67 -6.78
N MET A 44 -3.87 1.09 -7.35
CA MET A 44 -3.07 2.16 -6.75
C MET A 44 -3.81 3.49 -6.74
N LEU A 45 -4.64 3.75 -7.75
CA LEU A 45 -5.49 4.94 -7.75
C LEU A 45 -6.50 4.90 -6.60
N GLU A 46 -7.03 3.72 -6.28
CA GLU A 46 -7.93 3.58 -5.13
C GLU A 46 -7.20 3.89 -3.82
N LEU A 47 -5.97 3.39 -3.66
CA LEU A 47 -5.18 3.69 -2.48
C LEU A 47 -4.86 5.19 -2.39
N GLU A 48 -4.56 5.81 -3.52
CA GLU A 48 -4.29 7.24 -3.58
C GLU A 48 -5.48 8.06 -3.11
N LYS A 49 -6.70 7.64 -3.48
CA LYS A 49 -7.91 8.30 -3.03
C LYS A 49 -8.07 8.22 -1.52
N GLU A 50 -7.75 7.09 -0.93
CA GLU A 50 -7.80 6.93 0.52
C GLU A 50 -6.84 7.89 1.23
N PHE A 51 -5.62 8.02 0.72
CA PHE A 51 -4.64 8.93 1.28
C PHE A 51 -4.91 10.38 0.94
N GLY A 52 -5.58 10.65 -0.17
CA GLY A 52 -5.87 12.00 -0.62
C GLY A 52 -6.80 12.78 0.29
N HIS A 53 -7.45 12.10 1.22
CA HIS A 53 -8.34 12.73 2.19
C HIS A 53 -7.62 13.13 3.48
N LEU A 54 -6.37 12.80 3.55
CA LEU A 54 -5.54 13.17 4.69
C LEU A 54 -4.93 14.57 4.49
#